data_debfc23f20f91ecc7c719a82b9665d65
#
_entry.id   debfc23f20f91ecc7c719a82b9665d65
#
_cell.length_a   1.000
_cell.length_b   1.000
_cell.length_c   1.000
_cell.angle_alpha   90.00
_cell.angle_beta   90.00
_cell.angle_gamma   90.00
#
_symmetry.space_group_name_H-M   'P 1'
#
loop_
_entity.id
_entity.type
_entity.pdbx_description
1 polymer ?
#
loop_
_entity_poly.entity_id
_entity_poly.type
_entity_poly.pdbx_seq_one_letter_code
_entity_poly.pdbx_strand_id
1 'polypeptide(L)'
;MFLLLSIPAIQTKLGKYATKKVNEEFGTNININRVGLQLNGDVELKNIYIEDYKKDTLISIQELNTSILSFKKLINGKLTFGDIDMYGVVFNLKTYEGENQTNLDVFVARFDD
;
A
#
# COMPACT_ATOMS: atom_id res chain seq x y z
N MET A 1 -17.48 -18.44 1.17
CA MET A 1 -16.39 -17.55 0.75
C MET A 1 -16.12 -16.41 1.73
N PHE A 2 -17.15 -15.75 2.24
CA PHE A 2 -16.96 -14.70 3.24
C PHE A 2 -16.23 -15.15 4.50
N LEU A 3 -16.48 -16.39 4.94
CA LEU A 3 -15.81 -16.94 6.13
C LEU A 3 -14.29 -17.01 5.93
N LEU A 4 -13.84 -17.39 4.74
CA LEU A 4 -12.42 -17.48 4.44
C LEU A 4 -11.79 -16.09 4.41
N LEU A 5 -12.49 -15.11 3.83
CA LEU A 5 -11.98 -13.73 3.74
C LEU A 5 -11.94 -13.04 5.10
N SER A 6 -12.65 -13.54 6.10
CA SER A 6 -12.61 -12.94 7.45
C SER A 6 -11.46 -13.46 8.29
N ILE A 7 -10.68 -14.45 7.82
CA ILE A 7 -9.53 -14.97 8.54
C ILE A 7 -8.32 -14.08 8.28
N PRO A 8 -7.71 -13.47 9.34
CA PRO A 8 -6.61 -12.51 9.14
C PRO A 8 -5.42 -13.07 8.35
N ALA A 9 -5.07 -14.34 8.54
CA ALA A 9 -3.95 -14.93 7.80
C ALA A 9 -4.23 -14.97 6.30
N ILE A 10 -5.47 -15.23 5.89
CA ILE A 10 -5.85 -15.25 4.48
C ILE A 10 -5.87 -13.84 3.91
N GLN A 11 -6.38 -12.88 4.68
CA GLN A 11 -6.39 -11.47 4.27
C GLN A 11 -4.97 -10.97 4.03
N THR A 12 -4.04 -11.31 4.92
CA THR A 12 -2.64 -10.92 4.77
C THR A 12 -2.02 -11.54 3.53
N LYS A 13 -2.30 -12.81 3.24
CA LYS A 13 -1.81 -13.48 2.03
C LYS A 13 -2.34 -12.82 0.76
N LEU A 14 -3.62 -12.46 0.75
CA LEU A 14 -4.22 -11.78 -0.40
C LEU A 14 -3.62 -10.40 -0.58
N GLY A 15 -3.40 -9.68 0.52
CA GLY A 15 -2.76 -8.36 0.48
C GLY A 15 -1.34 -8.45 -0.06
N LYS A 16 -0.57 -9.43 0.37
CA LYS A 16 0.79 -9.63 -0.13
C LYS A 16 0.81 -10.01 -1.61
N TYR A 17 -0.14 -10.82 -2.03
CA TYR A 17 -0.28 -11.18 -3.44
C TYR A 17 -0.59 -9.94 -4.29
N ALA A 18 -1.55 -9.13 -3.86
CA ALA A 18 -1.91 -7.89 -4.55
C ALA A 18 -0.73 -6.92 -4.63
N THR A 19 0.00 -6.78 -3.50
CA THR A 19 1.18 -5.93 -3.45
C THR A 19 2.26 -6.41 -4.40
N LYS A 20 2.48 -7.72 -4.48
CA LYS A 20 3.44 -8.31 -5.41
C LYS A 20 3.08 -7.98 -6.85
N LYS A 21 1.79 -8.06 -7.19
CA LYS A 21 1.32 -7.74 -8.54
C LYS A 21 1.56 -6.27 -8.88
N VAL A 22 1.28 -5.36 -7.95
CA VAL A 22 1.56 -3.94 -8.13
C VAL A 22 3.05 -3.71 -8.34
N ASN A 23 3.89 -4.34 -7.50
CA ASN A 23 5.34 -4.19 -7.62
C ASN A 23 5.85 -4.68 -8.97
N GLU A 24 5.34 -5.81 -9.46
CA GLU A 24 5.74 -6.33 -10.76
C GLU A 24 5.29 -5.42 -11.90
N GLU A 25 4.08 -4.90 -11.83
CA GLU A 25 3.52 -4.07 -12.91
C GLU A 25 4.19 -2.72 -12.99
N PHE A 26 4.44 -2.08 -11.85
CA PHE A 26 4.96 -0.70 -11.81
C PHE A 26 6.44 -0.61 -11.46
N GLY A 27 7.09 -1.74 -11.18
CA GLY A 27 8.50 -1.74 -10.81
C GLY A 27 8.77 -1.10 -9.46
N THR A 28 7.79 -1.15 -8.57
CA THR A 28 7.91 -0.59 -7.22
C THR A 28 8.33 -1.67 -6.21
N ASN A 29 8.61 -1.24 -4.99
CA ASN A 29 8.97 -2.15 -3.92
C ASN A 29 8.21 -1.76 -2.66
N ILE A 30 6.95 -2.18 -2.63
CA ILE A 30 6.02 -1.93 -1.54
C ILE A 30 5.86 -3.21 -0.74
N ASN A 31 5.99 -3.12 0.57
CA ASN A 31 5.85 -4.25 1.47
C ASN A 31 4.85 -3.92 2.56
N ILE A 32 3.91 -4.83 2.79
CA ILE A 32 2.91 -4.70 3.86
C ILE A 32 2.98 -5.97 4.69
N ASN A 33 3.21 -5.80 6.00
CA ASN A 33 3.37 -6.95 6.88
C ASN A 33 2.03 -7.59 7.24
N ARG A 34 1.00 -6.79 7.49
CA ARG A 34 -0.29 -7.31 7.92
C ARG A 34 -1.45 -6.53 7.30
N VAL A 35 -2.46 -7.27 6.87
CA VAL A 35 -3.69 -6.71 6.30
C VAL A 35 -4.87 -7.23 7.11
N GLY A 36 -5.72 -6.33 7.58
CA GLY A 36 -6.98 -6.66 8.22
C GLY A 36 -8.13 -6.00 7.47
N LEU A 37 -9.12 -6.77 7.09
CA LEU A 37 -10.30 -6.29 6.39
C LEU A 37 -11.54 -6.75 7.15
N GLN A 38 -12.41 -5.82 7.50
CA GLN A 38 -13.67 -6.13 8.17
C GLN A 38 -14.83 -6.09 7.18
N LEU A 39 -15.89 -6.81 7.51
CA LEU A 39 -17.06 -6.88 6.64
C LEU A 39 -17.74 -5.54 6.43
N ASN A 40 -17.59 -4.61 7.38
CA ASN A 40 -18.13 -3.25 7.25
C ASN A 40 -17.30 -2.36 6.32
N GLY A 41 -16.20 -2.89 5.77
CA GLY A 41 -15.32 -2.15 4.87
C GLY A 41 -14.09 -1.55 5.53
N ASP A 42 -13.95 -1.64 6.84
CA ASP A 42 -12.77 -1.12 7.52
C ASP A 42 -11.52 -1.91 7.15
N VAL A 43 -10.45 -1.19 6.85
CA VAL A 43 -9.17 -1.77 6.46
C VAL A 43 -8.09 -1.28 7.42
N GLU A 44 -7.30 -2.21 7.93
CA GLU A 44 -6.15 -1.90 8.77
C GLU A 44 -4.91 -2.53 8.16
N LEU A 45 -3.91 -1.71 7.88
CA LEU A 45 -2.62 -2.17 7.37
C LEU A 45 -1.56 -1.89 8.43
N LYS A 46 -0.67 -2.85 8.65
CA LYS A 46 0.41 -2.69 9.63
C LYS A 46 1.77 -2.92 8.99
N ASN A 47 2.71 -2.10 9.42
CA ASN A 47 4.11 -2.17 9.01
C ASN A 47 4.26 -2.14 7.48
N ILE A 48 3.94 -0.98 6.93
CA ILE A 48 4.10 -0.71 5.51
C ILE A 48 5.49 -0.13 5.27
N TYR A 49 6.20 -0.73 4.32
CA TYR A 49 7.52 -0.25 3.89
C TYR A 49 7.50 -0.04 2.39
N ILE A 50 7.90 1.14 1.98
CA ILE A 50 8.04 1.46 0.56
C ILE A 50 9.50 1.87 0.35
N GLU A 51 10.21 1.12 -0.50
CA GLU A 51 11.59 1.42 -0.86
C GLU A 51 11.62 2.32 -2.09
N ASP A 52 12.65 3.16 -2.16
CA ASP A 52 12.89 3.93 -3.36
C ASP A 52 13.67 3.11 -4.40
N TYR A 53 13.98 3.73 -5.54
CA TYR A 53 14.65 3.03 -6.64
C TYR A 53 16.11 2.66 -6.33
N LYS A 54 16.67 3.18 -5.23
CA LYS A 54 17.99 2.81 -4.74
C LYS A 54 17.94 1.80 -3.60
N LYS A 55 16.73 1.28 -3.31
CA LYS A 55 16.45 0.32 -2.25
C LYS A 55 16.62 0.86 -0.83
N ASP A 56 16.60 2.17 -0.67
CA ASP A 56 16.49 2.80 0.64
C ASP A 56 15.02 2.99 1.00
N THR A 57 14.72 3.00 2.28
CA THR A 57 13.34 3.21 2.74
C THR A 57 12.88 4.63 2.39
N LEU A 58 11.88 4.74 1.55
CA LEU A 58 11.24 6.02 1.23
C LEU A 58 10.19 6.38 2.26
N ILE A 59 9.29 5.46 2.55
CA ILE A 59 8.19 5.67 3.50
C ILE A 59 8.07 4.43 4.38
N SER A 60 7.92 4.66 5.69
CA SER A 60 7.62 3.62 6.65
C SER A 60 6.38 4.06 7.43
N ILE A 61 5.38 3.21 7.51
CA ILE A 61 4.12 3.49 8.21
C ILE A 61 3.84 2.34 9.16
N GLN A 62 3.70 2.62 10.46
CA GLN A 62 3.41 1.57 11.44
C GLN A 62 1.99 1.05 11.28
N GLU A 63 1.03 1.97 11.07
CA GLU A 63 -0.37 1.59 10.93
C GLU A 63 -1.07 2.56 10.01
N LEU A 64 -1.89 2.01 9.12
CA LEU A 64 -2.76 2.81 8.23
C LEU A 64 -4.17 2.24 8.35
N ASN A 65 -5.12 3.11 8.69
CA ASN A 65 -6.52 2.73 8.80
C ASN A 65 -7.33 3.52 7.78
N THR A 66 -8.21 2.83 7.07
CA THR A 66 -9.12 3.44 6.13
C THR A 66 -10.36 2.56 6.02
N SER A 67 -11.24 2.87 5.09
CA SER A 67 -12.39 2.03 4.81
C SER A 67 -12.70 2.04 3.32
N ILE A 68 -13.20 0.91 2.83
CA ILE A 68 -13.69 0.79 1.47
C ILE A 68 -15.13 1.27 1.49
N LEU A 69 -15.43 2.35 0.75
CA LEU A 69 -16.74 2.99 0.78
C LEU A 69 -17.81 2.20 0.03
N SER A 70 -17.43 1.42 -0.97
CA SER A 70 -18.41 0.67 -1.75
C SER A 70 -17.81 -0.63 -2.28
N PHE A 71 -18.30 -1.74 -1.77
CA PHE A 71 -17.94 -3.06 -2.31
C PHE A 71 -18.47 -3.27 -3.73
N LYS A 72 -19.61 -2.66 -4.05
CA LYS A 72 -20.17 -2.73 -5.40
C LYS A 72 -19.24 -2.09 -6.42
N LYS A 73 -18.68 -0.91 -6.10
CA LYS A 73 -17.72 -0.26 -6.96
C LYS A 73 -16.42 -1.06 -7.06
N LEU A 74 -16.00 -1.67 -5.95
CA LEU A 74 -14.81 -2.52 -5.93
C LEU A 74 -14.95 -3.70 -6.90
N ILE A 75 -16.10 -4.34 -6.90
CA ILE A 75 -16.38 -5.45 -7.82
C ILE A 75 -16.30 -5.00 -9.27
N ASN A 76 -16.66 -3.76 -9.54
CA ASN A 76 -16.58 -3.16 -10.88
C ASN A 76 -15.21 -2.52 -11.17
N GLY A 77 -14.19 -2.83 -10.35
CA GLY A 77 -12.84 -2.37 -10.57
C GLY A 77 -12.55 -0.96 -10.08
N LYS A 78 -13.45 -0.36 -9.30
CA LYS A 78 -13.25 1.00 -8.75
C LYS A 78 -13.02 0.94 -7.26
N LEU A 79 -11.88 1.49 -6.82
CA LEU A 79 -11.56 1.62 -5.40
C LEU A 79 -11.91 3.02 -4.92
N THR A 80 -12.81 3.07 -3.94
CA THR A 80 -13.15 4.32 -3.26
C THR A 80 -12.89 4.15 -1.79
N PHE A 81 -12.10 5.04 -1.22
CA PHE A 81 -11.70 4.97 0.19
C PHE A 81 -12.31 6.14 0.97
N GLY A 82 -12.58 5.89 2.26
CA GLY A 82 -12.91 6.93 3.21
C GLY A 82 -11.64 7.65 3.65
N ASP A 83 -11.72 8.28 4.82
CA ASP A 83 -10.57 8.96 5.39
C ASP A 83 -9.43 7.98 5.63
N ILE A 84 -8.21 8.45 5.46
CA ILE A 84 -7.02 7.64 5.67
C ILE A 84 -6.30 8.21 6.89
N ASP A 85 -6.16 7.39 7.93
CA ASP A 85 -5.42 7.73 9.14
C ASP A 85 -4.12 6.94 9.15
N MET A 86 -3.01 7.63 9.32
CA MET A 86 -1.69 7.01 9.37
C MET A 86 -1.01 7.32 10.68
N TYR A 87 -0.35 6.31 11.24
CA TYR A 87 0.36 6.41 12.51
C TYR A 87 1.79 5.93 12.35
N GLY A 88 2.71 6.62 13.01
CA GLY A 88 4.12 6.24 12.96
C GLY A 88 4.71 6.36 11.57
N VAL A 89 4.44 7.46 10.88
CA VAL A 89 4.95 7.70 9.53
C VAL A 89 6.36 8.26 9.61
N VAL A 90 7.28 7.62 8.89
CA VAL A 90 8.63 8.14 8.67
C VAL A 90 8.82 8.29 7.16
N PHE A 91 9.19 9.47 6.75
CA PHE A 91 9.33 9.82 5.34
C PHE A 91 10.77 10.29 5.09
N ASN A 92 11.47 9.59 4.22
CA ASN A 92 12.88 9.88 3.89
C ASN A 92 13.00 10.45 2.47
N LEU A 93 12.76 11.75 2.36
CA LEU A 93 12.87 12.43 1.07
C LEU A 93 14.34 12.72 0.77
N LYS A 94 14.84 12.23 -0.36
CA LYS A 94 16.24 12.38 -0.75
C LYS A 94 16.36 12.70 -2.23
N THR A 95 17.36 13.52 -2.56
CA THR A 95 17.83 13.66 -3.93
C THR A 95 19.25 13.11 -3.93
N TYR A 96 19.47 12.03 -4.69
CA TYR A 96 20.76 11.40 -4.74
C TYR A 96 21.77 12.24 -5.52
N GLU A 97 23.04 12.10 -5.18
CA GLU A 97 24.11 12.87 -5.81
C GLU A 97 24.11 12.69 -7.32
N GLY A 98 24.18 13.81 -8.03
CA GLY A 98 24.17 13.81 -9.50
C GLY A 98 22.79 13.72 -10.13
N GLU A 99 21.72 13.67 -9.32
CA GLU A 99 20.36 13.56 -9.82
C GLU A 99 19.57 14.82 -9.53
N ASN A 100 18.56 15.08 -10.36
CA ASN A 100 17.73 16.29 -10.27
C ASN A 100 16.36 16.04 -9.65
N GLN A 101 15.99 14.77 -9.47
CA GLN A 101 14.68 14.38 -8.95
C GLN A 101 14.83 13.79 -7.55
N THR A 102 13.80 13.98 -6.72
CA THR A 102 13.76 13.31 -5.42
C THR A 102 13.37 11.83 -5.61
N ASN A 103 13.66 11.02 -4.59
CA ASN A 103 13.23 9.62 -4.60
C ASN A 103 11.70 9.50 -4.68
N LEU A 104 10.95 10.45 -4.12
CA LEU A 104 9.50 10.48 -4.25
C LEU A 104 9.06 10.74 -5.69
N ASP A 105 9.72 11.67 -6.38
CA ASP A 105 9.40 11.97 -7.78
C ASP A 105 9.54 10.72 -8.64
N VAL A 106 10.60 9.96 -8.44
CA VAL A 106 10.84 8.72 -9.18
C VAL A 106 9.77 7.68 -8.87
N PHE A 107 9.41 7.55 -7.58
CA PHE A 107 8.37 6.60 -7.17
C PHE A 107 7.01 6.94 -7.81
N VAL A 108 6.61 8.20 -7.73
CA VAL A 108 5.33 8.65 -8.29
C VAL A 108 5.29 8.45 -9.80
N ALA A 109 6.41 8.72 -10.49
CA ALA A 109 6.50 8.57 -11.94
C ALA A 109 6.27 7.12 -12.41
N ARG A 110 6.48 6.13 -11.54
CA ARG A 110 6.24 4.73 -11.89
C ARG A 110 4.77 4.41 -12.14
N PHE A 111 3.87 5.23 -11.58
CA PHE A 111 2.43 5.05 -11.76
C PHE A 111 1.86 5.88 -12.89
N ASP A 112 2.67 6.74 -13.51
CA ASP A 112 2.26 7.51 -14.69
C ASP A 112 2.42 6.68 -15.95
N ASP A 113 1.46 6.83 -16.84
CA ASP A 113 1.53 6.17 -18.16
C ASP A 113 2.33 6.98 -19.18
#